data_65a6d5d02a53b97d19c4f425253e35d9
#
_entry.id   65a6d5d02a53b97d19c4f425253e35d9
#
_cell.length_a   1.000
_cell.length_b   1.000
_cell.length_c   1.000
_cell.angle_alpha   90.00
_cell.angle_beta   90.00
_cell.angle_gamma   90.00
#
_symmetry.space_group_name_H-M   'P 1'
#
loop_
_entity.id
_entity.type
_entity.pdbx_description
1 polymer ?
#
loop_
_entity_poly.entity_id
_entity_poly.type
_entity_poly.pdbx_seq_one_letter_code
_entity_poly.pdbx_strand_id
1 'polypeptide(L)'
;MSDAEYGQLIGNIEDLIEAHRRLNSGLEDVRRSQPRQQRLGQVFLQHGAGVRAAHLEYWANHPRAVTILERHREKLNTWLDNMSGAGSGNQAPGLMMLTTGLSRPFRQLERLAGAIQEVQQHLEDDHMDRGDTQRSIGFYKESAAEAARARKQKELELEVLTGTIRDWEGETIDQMGELIKMGAVVTGHGANRKDKYLVLFPSTLLMLSASHRLSAIIYEASSITR
;
A
#
# COMPACT_ATOMS: atom_id res chain seq x y z
N MET A 1 16.27 -13.09 -10.89
CA MET A 1 15.50 -12.75 -9.69
C MET A 1 15.71 -13.88 -8.70
N SER A 2 16.09 -13.55 -7.47
CA SER A 2 16.22 -14.52 -6.38
C SER A 2 14.85 -14.87 -5.77
N ASP A 3 14.77 -15.93 -4.97
CA ASP A 3 13.53 -16.31 -4.27
C ASP A 3 13.08 -15.21 -3.28
N ALA A 4 14.04 -14.52 -2.65
CA ALA A 4 13.75 -13.38 -1.77
C ALA A 4 13.15 -12.20 -2.55
N GLU A 5 13.70 -11.88 -3.73
CA GLU A 5 13.13 -10.83 -4.59
C GLU A 5 11.74 -11.22 -5.12
N TYR A 6 11.55 -12.50 -5.45
CA TYR A 6 10.23 -12.99 -5.85
C TYR A 6 9.21 -12.84 -4.72
N GLY A 7 9.55 -13.24 -3.51
CA GLY A 7 8.70 -13.05 -2.34
C GLY A 7 8.34 -11.59 -2.09
N GLN A 8 9.31 -10.67 -2.25
CA GLN A 8 9.07 -9.23 -2.11
C GLN A 8 8.21 -8.65 -3.24
N LEU A 9 8.32 -9.17 -4.47
CA LEU A 9 7.52 -8.75 -5.62
C LEU A 9 6.05 -9.13 -5.45
N ILE A 10 5.78 -10.34 -5.00
CA ILE A 10 4.42 -10.85 -4.79
C ILE A 10 3.83 -10.31 -3.49
N GLY A 11 4.68 -10.05 -2.48
CA GLY A 11 4.24 -9.59 -1.16
C GLY A 11 3.27 -10.60 -0.51
N ASN A 12 2.32 -10.08 0.24
CA ASN A 12 1.31 -10.87 0.94
C ASN A 12 0.01 -11.07 0.12
N ILE A 13 0.11 -11.27 -1.19
CA ILE A 13 -1.06 -11.42 -2.07
C ILE A 13 -1.93 -12.63 -1.69
N GLU A 14 -1.33 -13.68 -1.12
CA GLU A 14 -2.05 -14.86 -0.65
C GLU A 14 -2.95 -14.52 0.55
N ASP A 15 -2.46 -13.69 1.48
CA ASP A 15 -3.25 -13.21 2.62
C ASP A 15 -4.41 -12.33 2.17
N LEU A 16 -4.20 -11.49 1.15
CA LEU A 16 -5.27 -10.73 0.52
C LEU A 16 -6.35 -11.65 -0.05
N ILE A 17 -5.94 -12.67 -0.80
CA ILE A 17 -6.87 -13.64 -1.40
C ILE A 17 -7.67 -14.35 -0.29
N GLU A 18 -7.00 -14.79 0.76
CA GLU A 18 -7.65 -15.51 1.85
C GLU A 18 -8.61 -14.61 2.64
N ALA A 19 -8.22 -13.36 2.94
CA ALA A 19 -9.09 -12.40 3.61
C ALA A 19 -10.37 -12.13 2.80
N HIS A 20 -10.23 -11.97 1.47
CA HIS A 20 -11.38 -11.79 0.59
C HIS A 20 -12.22 -13.05 0.39
N ARG A 21 -11.62 -14.24 0.40
CA ARG A 21 -12.36 -15.51 0.38
C ARG A 21 -13.26 -15.66 1.59
N ARG A 22 -12.75 -15.35 2.80
CA ARG A 22 -13.54 -15.40 4.04
C ARG A 22 -14.70 -14.41 4.01
N LEU A 23 -14.45 -13.17 3.57
CA LEU A 23 -15.51 -12.19 3.38
C LEU A 23 -16.56 -12.70 2.40
N ASN A 24 -16.13 -13.21 1.26
CA ASN A 24 -17.04 -13.70 0.21
C ASN A 24 -17.87 -14.89 0.68
N SER A 25 -17.28 -15.83 1.44
CA SER A 25 -18.01 -16.93 2.06
C SER A 25 -19.12 -16.44 3.00
N GLY A 26 -18.82 -15.46 3.86
CA GLY A 26 -19.81 -14.85 4.73
C GLY A 26 -20.95 -14.16 3.96
N LEU A 27 -20.63 -13.48 2.87
CA LEU A 27 -21.64 -12.85 2.00
C LEU A 27 -22.54 -13.89 1.29
N GLU A 28 -21.96 -15.01 0.83
CA GLU A 28 -22.73 -16.11 0.24
C GLU A 28 -23.70 -16.76 1.24
N ASP A 29 -23.31 -16.87 2.51
CA ASP A 29 -24.18 -17.39 3.55
C ASP A 29 -25.35 -16.45 3.81
N VAL A 30 -25.11 -15.13 3.87
CA VAL A 30 -26.17 -14.12 4.02
C VAL A 30 -27.10 -14.11 2.83
N ARG A 31 -26.60 -14.30 1.60
CA ARG A 31 -27.40 -14.34 0.37
C ARG A 31 -28.47 -15.42 0.41
N ARG A 32 -28.26 -16.52 1.13
CA ARG A 32 -29.21 -17.63 1.28
C ARG A 32 -30.32 -17.32 2.29
N SER A 33 -30.17 -16.27 3.09
CA SER A 33 -31.18 -15.86 4.08
C SER A 33 -32.31 -15.05 3.44
N GLN A 34 -33.44 -14.97 4.15
CA GLN A 34 -34.54 -14.11 3.70
C GLN A 34 -34.11 -12.62 3.68
N PRO A 35 -34.58 -11.79 2.74
CA PRO A 35 -34.14 -10.41 2.59
C PRO A 35 -34.13 -9.58 3.87
N ARG A 36 -35.18 -9.63 4.67
CA ARG A 36 -35.29 -8.92 5.95
C ARG A 36 -34.32 -9.41 7.04
N GLN A 37 -33.74 -10.60 6.87
CA GLN A 37 -32.80 -11.21 7.82
C GLN A 37 -31.35 -11.06 7.34
N GLN A 38 -31.12 -10.55 6.12
CA GLN A 38 -29.78 -10.38 5.58
C GLN A 38 -29.03 -9.29 6.33
N ARG A 39 -27.87 -9.63 6.90
CA ARG A 39 -27.01 -8.72 7.66
C ARG A 39 -25.68 -8.54 6.98
N LEU A 40 -25.68 -7.90 5.82
CA LEU A 40 -24.50 -7.64 5.01
C LEU A 40 -23.48 -6.75 5.73
N GLY A 41 -23.94 -5.65 6.34
CA GLY A 41 -23.08 -4.74 7.10
C GLY A 41 -22.38 -5.43 8.26
N GLN A 42 -23.09 -6.33 8.97
CA GLN A 42 -22.49 -7.13 10.03
C GLN A 42 -21.36 -8.04 9.50
N VAL A 43 -21.53 -8.71 8.36
CA VAL A 43 -20.50 -9.55 7.74
C VAL A 43 -19.29 -8.71 7.34
N PHE A 44 -19.50 -7.54 6.74
CA PHE A 44 -18.40 -6.63 6.41
C PHE A 44 -17.61 -6.19 7.64
N LEU A 45 -18.27 -5.91 8.77
CA LEU A 45 -17.59 -5.57 10.02
C LEU A 45 -16.84 -6.77 10.61
N GLN A 46 -17.45 -7.95 10.60
CA GLN A 46 -16.85 -9.17 11.14
C GLN A 46 -15.53 -9.53 10.45
N HIS A 47 -15.46 -9.40 9.13
CA HIS A 47 -14.26 -9.70 8.35
C HIS A 47 -13.35 -8.48 8.11
N GLY A 48 -13.82 -7.29 8.48
CA GLY A 48 -13.15 -6.02 8.19
C GLY A 48 -11.72 -5.93 8.70
N ALA A 49 -11.46 -6.38 9.92
CA ALA A 49 -10.11 -6.32 10.52
C ALA A 49 -9.09 -7.13 9.70
N GLY A 50 -9.45 -8.35 9.27
CA GLY A 50 -8.57 -9.19 8.45
C GLY A 50 -8.33 -8.60 7.07
N VAL A 51 -9.37 -8.09 6.42
CA VAL A 51 -9.25 -7.40 5.12
C VAL A 51 -8.36 -6.17 5.24
N ARG A 52 -8.56 -5.33 6.28
CA ARG A 52 -7.74 -4.15 6.53
C ARG A 52 -6.27 -4.51 6.73
N ALA A 53 -5.97 -5.48 7.60
CA ALA A 53 -4.60 -5.88 7.90
C ALA A 53 -3.85 -6.33 6.64
N ALA A 54 -4.45 -7.21 5.84
CA ALA A 54 -3.86 -7.70 4.60
C ALA A 54 -3.60 -6.57 3.58
N HIS A 55 -4.53 -5.60 3.47
CA HIS A 55 -4.35 -4.44 2.59
C HIS A 55 -3.28 -3.48 3.08
N LEU A 56 -3.21 -3.17 4.38
CA LEU A 56 -2.16 -2.30 4.94
C LEU A 56 -0.77 -2.84 4.66
N GLU A 57 -0.58 -4.13 4.90
CA GLU A 57 0.70 -4.81 4.63
C GLU A 57 1.04 -4.79 3.14
N TYR A 58 0.09 -5.13 2.26
CA TYR A 58 0.29 -5.11 0.82
C TYR A 58 0.70 -3.70 0.32
N TRP A 59 0.00 -2.67 0.77
CA TRP A 59 0.28 -1.29 0.36
C TRP A 59 1.62 -0.80 0.88
N ALA A 60 1.99 -1.17 2.10
CA ALA A 60 3.30 -0.82 2.66
C ALA A 60 4.46 -1.49 1.90
N ASN A 61 4.27 -2.71 1.40
CA ASN A 61 5.31 -3.46 0.69
C ASN A 61 5.39 -3.14 -0.81
N HIS A 62 4.32 -2.60 -1.41
CA HIS A 62 4.25 -2.36 -2.84
C HIS A 62 5.38 -1.48 -3.44
N PRO A 63 5.88 -0.41 -2.80
CA PRO A 63 6.97 0.37 -3.35
C PRO A 63 8.24 -0.47 -3.58
N ARG A 64 8.56 -1.42 -2.68
CA ARG A 64 9.67 -2.37 -2.88
C ARG A 64 9.41 -3.30 -4.06
N ALA A 65 8.19 -3.78 -4.21
CA ALA A 65 7.79 -4.61 -5.36
C ALA A 65 8.01 -3.87 -6.69
N VAL A 66 7.68 -2.58 -6.76
CA VAL A 66 7.93 -1.73 -7.95
C VAL A 66 9.43 -1.63 -8.24
N THR A 67 10.26 -1.41 -7.24
CA THR A 67 11.73 -1.34 -7.41
C THR A 67 12.29 -2.65 -7.99
N ILE A 68 11.82 -3.80 -7.50
CA ILE A 68 12.23 -5.12 -8.00
C ILE A 68 11.74 -5.33 -9.44
N LEU A 69 10.50 -4.96 -9.72
CA LEU A 69 9.91 -5.07 -11.05
C LEU A 69 10.71 -4.26 -12.08
N GLU A 70 11.08 -3.01 -11.76
CA GLU A 70 11.89 -2.17 -12.64
C GLU A 70 13.31 -2.74 -12.84
N ARG A 71 13.94 -3.26 -11.78
CA ARG A 71 15.28 -3.90 -11.87
C ARG A 71 15.28 -5.12 -12.81
N HIS A 72 14.22 -5.88 -12.82
CA HIS A 72 14.11 -7.10 -13.62
C HIS A 72 13.20 -6.96 -14.85
N ARG A 73 12.82 -5.76 -15.21
CA ARG A 73 11.82 -5.43 -16.22
C ARG A 73 11.98 -6.18 -17.53
N GLU A 74 13.17 -6.14 -18.13
CA GLU A 74 13.43 -6.78 -19.43
C GLU A 74 13.30 -8.30 -19.38
N LYS A 75 13.85 -8.91 -18.31
CA LYS A 75 13.77 -10.37 -18.12
C LYS A 75 12.35 -10.82 -17.86
N LEU A 76 11.61 -10.08 -17.05
CA LEU A 76 10.20 -10.37 -16.76
C LEU A 76 9.33 -10.21 -18.00
N ASN A 77 9.56 -9.16 -18.80
CA ASN A 77 8.80 -8.96 -20.03
C ASN A 77 9.01 -10.13 -20.99
N THR A 78 10.26 -10.48 -21.27
CA THR A 78 10.59 -11.61 -22.17
C THR A 78 9.99 -12.93 -21.67
N TRP A 79 10.07 -13.20 -20.37
CA TRP A 79 9.54 -14.42 -19.79
C TRP A 79 8.01 -14.48 -19.83
N LEU A 80 7.33 -13.38 -19.49
CA LEU A 80 5.87 -13.30 -19.51
C LEU A 80 5.30 -13.35 -20.93
N ASP A 81 5.97 -12.71 -21.91
CA ASP A 81 5.56 -12.75 -23.30
C ASP A 81 5.68 -14.17 -23.88
N ASN A 82 6.74 -14.90 -23.49
CA ASN A 82 6.91 -16.30 -23.88
C ASN A 82 5.82 -17.21 -23.27
N MET A 83 5.44 -16.97 -21.99
CA MET A 83 4.39 -17.75 -21.34
C MET A 83 2.99 -17.45 -21.87
N SER A 84 2.73 -16.21 -22.24
CA SER A 84 1.41 -15.74 -22.72
C SER A 84 1.12 -16.18 -24.15
N GLY A 85 2.07 -16.86 -24.84
CA GLY A 85 1.92 -17.23 -26.24
C GLY A 85 1.73 -16.00 -27.15
N ALA A 86 2.45 -14.93 -26.90
CA ALA A 86 2.33 -13.60 -27.50
C ALA A 86 2.54 -13.52 -29.03
N GLY A 87 2.39 -14.64 -29.73
CA GLY A 87 2.23 -14.70 -31.18
C GLY A 87 0.81 -14.46 -31.68
N SER A 88 -0.19 -14.34 -30.79
CA SER A 88 -1.59 -14.10 -31.13
C SER A 88 -1.95 -12.63 -30.87
N GLY A 89 -1.99 -11.84 -31.90
CA GLY A 89 -1.98 -10.39 -32.07
C GLY A 89 -3.00 -9.51 -31.32
N ASN A 90 -3.55 -9.91 -30.15
CA ASN A 90 -4.53 -9.10 -29.43
C ASN A 90 -4.40 -9.13 -27.88
N GLN A 91 -3.32 -9.69 -27.33
CA GLN A 91 -3.13 -9.69 -25.87
C GLN A 91 -2.20 -8.57 -25.44
N ALA A 92 -2.52 -7.92 -24.29
CA ALA A 92 -1.64 -6.95 -23.68
C ALA A 92 -0.28 -7.60 -23.30
N PRO A 93 0.86 -6.88 -23.40
CA PRO A 93 2.16 -7.37 -23.00
C PRO A 93 2.12 -7.97 -21.59
N GLY A 94 2.79 -9.10 -21.35
CA GLY A 94 2.74 -9.83 -20.09
C GLY A 94 3.13 -8.98 -18.90
N LEU A 95 4.11 -8.09 -19.04
CA LEU A 95 4.48 -7.13 -18.00
C LEU A 95 3.35 -6.16 -17.65
N MET A 96 2.58 -5.71 -18.64
CA MET A 96 1.42 -4.86 -18.41
C MET A 96 0.32 -5.60 -17.65
N MET A 97 0.12 -6.89 -17.95
CA MET A 97 -0.83 -7.72 -17.19
C MET A 97 -0.40 -7.89 -15.74
N LEU A 98 0.89 -8.13 -15.48
CA LEU A 98 1.45 -8.24 -14.14
C LEU A 98 1.28 -6.92 -13.36
N THR A 99 1.70 -5.80 -13.92
CA THR A 99 1.59 -4.47 -13.26
C THR A 99 0.15 -4.09 -12.99
N THR A 100 -0.76 -4.36 -13.93
CA THR A 100 -2.20 -4.15 -13.75
C THR A 100 -2.75 -5.05 -12.64
N GLY A 101 -2.33 -6.33 -12.59
CA GLY A 101 -2.71 -7.27 -11.55
C GLY A 101 -2.28 -6.77 -10.16
N LEU A 102 -1.01 -6.42 -10.01
CA LEU A 102 -0.44 -5.91 -8.76
C LEU A 102 -1.06 -4.57 -8.32
N SER A 103 -1.64 -3.78 -9.21
CA SER A 103 -2.29 -2.52 -8.88
C SER A 103 -3.77 -2.66 -8.46
N ARG A 104 -4.42 -3.80 -8.75
CA ARG A 104 -5.86 -4.01 -8.44
C ARG A 104 -6.21 -3.85 -6.95
N PRO A 105 -5.39 -4.33 -5.99
CA PRO A 105 -5.72 -4.19 -4.58
C PRO A 105 -5.87 -2.73 -4.11
N PHE A 106 -5.24 -1.76 -4.78
CA PHE A 106 -5.30 -0.34 -4.39
C PHE A 106 -6.68 0.29 -4.43
N ARG A 107 -7.57 -0.22 -5.28
CA ARG A 107 -8.95 0.29 -5.39
C ARG A 107 -9.97 -0.58 -4.68
N GLN A 108 -9.53 -1.71 -4.11
CA GLN A 108 -10.48 -2.71 -3.60
C GLN A 108 -11.22 -2.23 -2.35
N LEU A 109 -10.53 -1.58 -1.39
CA LEU A 109 -11.19 -1.05 -0.19
C LEU A 109 -12.22 0.03 -0.51
N GLU A 110 -11.91 0.92 -1.46
CA GLU A 110 -12.85 1.95 -1.93
C GLU A 110 -14.05 1.33 -2.65
N ARG A 111 -13.81 0.30 -3.47
CA ARG A 111 -14.89 -0.45 -4.14
C ARG A 111 -15.80 -1.15 -3.15
N LEU A 112 -15.24 -1.75 -2.08
CA LEU A 112 -16.04 -2.35 -1.03
C LEU A 112 -16.89 -1.28 -0.32
N ALA A 113 -16.30 -0.15 0.06
CA ALA A 113 -17.03 0.96 0.67
C ALA A 113 -18.17 1.47 -0.25
N GLY A 114 -17.90 1.59 -1.55
CA GLY A 114 -18.92 1.98 -2.55
C GLY A 114 -20.06 0.96 -2.67
N ALA A 115 -19.73 -0.33 -2.75
CA ALA A 115 -20.72 -1.39 -2.81
C ALA A 115 -21.61 -1.44 -1.55
N ILE A 116 -21.01 -1.28 -0.38
CA ILE A 116 -21.78 -1.22 0.89
C ILE A 116 -22.67 0.02 0.91
N GLN A 117 -22.19 1.15 0.39
CA GLN A 117 -22.98 2.38 0.30
C GLN A 117 -24.18 2.21 -0.65
N GLU A 118 -24.01 1.50 -1.74
CA GLU A 118 -25.11 1.15 -2.65
C GLU A 118 -26.15 0.26 -1.96
N VAL A 119 -25.71 -0.77 -1.23
CA VAL A 119 -26.61 -1.61 -0.41
C VAL A 119 -27.39 -0.75 0.57
N GLN A 120 -26.75 0.19 1.26
CA GLN A 120 -27.41 1.07 2.23
C GLN A 120 -28.56 1.88 1.62
N GLN A 121 -28.46 2.31 0.36
CA GLN A 121 -29.52 3.05 -0.32
C GLN A 121 -30.79 2.25 -0.55
N HIS A 122 -30.67 0.90 -0.57
CA HIS A 122 -31.78 -0.01 -0.78
C HIS A 122 -32.32 -0.62 0.51
N LEU A 123 -31.71 -0.31 1.69
CA LEU A 123 -32.23 -0.77 2.97
C LEU A 123 -33.38 0.12 3.45
N GLU A 124 -34.46 -0.53 3.91
CA GLU A 124 -35.55 0.14 4.59
C GLU A 124 -35.04 0.83 5.88
N ASP A 125 -35.72 1.90 6.32
CA ASP A 125 -35.29 2.70 7.47
C ASP A 125 -35.27 1.91 8.78
N ASP A 126 -36.15 0.94 8.92
CA ASP A 126 -36.25 0.05 10.07
C ASP A 126 -35.44 -1.27 9.93
N HIS A 127 -34.68 -1.42 8.85
CA HIS A 127 -33.90 -2.64 8.64
C HIS A 127 -32.80 -2.79 9.71
N MET A 128 -32.78 -3.96 10.36
CA MET A 128 -31.90 -4.23 11.50
C MET A 128 -30.39 -4.13 11.20
N ASP A 129 -29.99 -4.21 9.95
CA ASP A 129 -28.58 -4.09 9.50
C ASP A 129 -28.15 -2.68 9.13
N ARG A 130 -29.07 -1.69 9.13
CA ARG A 130 -28.78 -0.32 8.67
C ARG A 130 -27.64 0.33 9.45
N GLY A 131 -27.60 0.15 10.76
CA GLY A 131 -26.54 0.67 11.62
C GLY A 131 -25.17 0.02 11.34
N ASP A 132 -25.15 -1.30 11.14
CA ASP A 132 -23.92 -2.03 10.81
C ASP A 132 -23.40 -1.67 9.42
N THR A 133 -24.31 -1.54 8.45
CA THR A 133 -23.99 -1.08 7.10
C THR A 133 -23.34 0.32 7.13
N GLN A 134 -23.91 1.27 7.88
CA GLN A 134 -23.34 2.61 8.03
C GLN A 134 -21.94 2.57 8.66
N ARG A 135 -21.74 1.77 9.71
CA ARG A 135 -20.43 1.61 10.36
C ARG A 135 -19.41 0.97 9.43
N SER A 136 -19.82 -0.04 8.65
CA SER A 136 -18.91 -0.69 7.70
C SER A 136 -18.45 0.24 6.58
N ILE A 137 -19.30 1.12 6.06
CA ILE A 137 -18.89 2.15 5.09
C ILE A 137 -17.75 3.02 5.66
N GLY A 138 -17.93 3.53 6.89
CA GLY A 138 -16.92 4.33 7.58
C GLY A 138 -15.62 3.57 7.77
N PHE A 139 -15.70 2.33 8.23
CA PHE A 139 -14.54 1.45 8.46
C PHE A 139 -13.73 1.22 7.18
N TYR A 140 -14.36 0.90 6.05
CA TYR A 140 -13.65 0.63 4.80
C TYR A 140 -13.08 1.90 4.16
N LYS A 141 -13.75 3.04 4.27
CA LYS A 141 -13.20 4.35 3.84
C LYS A 141 -11.97 4.74 4.65
N GLU A 142 -12.02 4.58 5.96
CA GLU A 142 -10.87 4.86 6.83
C GLU A 142 -9.71 3.91 6.55
N SER A 143 -9.99 2.62 6.37
CA SER A 143 -8.99 1.61 6.01
C SER A 143 -8.29 1.93 4.68
N ALA A 144 -9.03 2.40 3.68
CA ALA A 144 -8.46 2.84 2.40
C ALA A 144 -7.52 4.05 2.58
N ALA A 145 -7.94 5.04 3.37
CA ALA A 145 -7.12 6.21 3.65
C ALA A 145 -5.85 5.86 4.43
N GLU A 146 -5.93 4.94 5.39
CA GLU A 146 -4.78 4.47 6.15
C GLU A 146 -3.80 3.69 5.28
N ALA A 147 -4.29 2.79 4.43
CA ALA A 147 -3.47 2.05 3.48
C ALA A 147 -2.73 2.99 2.52
N ALA A 148 -3.41 4.02 2.00
CA ALA A 148 -2.77 5.04 1.15
C ALA A 148 -1.67 5.81 1.88
N ARG A 149 -1.87 6.15 3.16
CA ARG A 149 -0.83 6.79 3.99
C ARG A 149 0.38 5.87 4.22
N ALA A 150 0.13 4.59 4.54
CA ALA A 150 1.19 3.60 4.73
C ALA A 150 2.05 3.43 3.47
N ARG A 151 1.41 3.34 2.29
CA ARG A 151 2.12 3.28 1.01
C ARG A 151 2.97 4.52 0.76
N LYS A 152 2.39 5.72 0.94
CA LYS A 152 3.13 6.97 0.75
C LYS A 152 4.34 7.08 1.69
N GLN A 153 4.19 6.64 2.94
CA GLN A 153 5.28 6.60 3.90
C GLN A 153 6.41 5.68 3.39
N LYS A 154 6.10 4.49 2.88
CA LYS A 154 7.09 3.56 2.34
C LYS A 154 7.72 4.03 1.03
N GLU A 155 7.00 4.76 0.19
CA GLU A 155 7.57 5.41 -0.99
C GLU A 155 8.65 6.44 -0.59
N LEU A 156 8.37 7.28 0.42
CA LEU A 156 9.33 8.24 0.95
C LEU A 156 10.56 7.56 1.58
N GLU A 157 10.35 6.49 2.35
CA GLU A 157 11.44 5.72 2.94
C GLU A 157 12.38 5.16 1.86
N LEU A 158 11.84 4.60 0.79
CA LEU A 158 12.63 4.10 -0.34
C LEU A 158 13.34 5.21 -1.10
N GLU A 159 12.68 6.33 -1.32
CA GLU A 159 13.29 7.49 -2.00
C GLU A 159 14.52 7.99 -1.23
N VAL A 160 14.45 8.06 0.09
CA VAL A 160 15.57 8.43 0.95
C VAL A 160 16.68 7.39 0.93
N LEU A 161 16.33 6.09 1.01
CA LEU A 161 17.31 5.00 1.05
C LEU A 161 18.02 4.76 -0.28
N THR A 162 17.37 5.07 -1.41
CA THR A 162 17.90 4.85 -2.77
C THR A 162 18.40 6.12 -3.44
N GLY A 163 18.03 7.29 -2.91
CA GLY A 163 18.38 8.59 -3.46
C GLY A 163 19.84 8.99 -3.18
N THR A 164 20.36 9.90 -4.02
CA THR A 164 21.65 10.53 -3.73
C THR A 164 21.45 11.62 -2.70
N ILE A 165 21.97 11.42 -1.50
CA ILE A 165 22.01 12.45 -0.46
C ILE A 165 23.28 13.28 -0.68
N ARG A 166 23.12 14.58 -0.91
CA ARG A 166 24.25 15.52 -1.01
C ARG A 166 24.83 15.79 0.36
N ASP A 167 26.11 16.16 0.38
CA ASP A 167 26.87 16.47 1.59
C ASP A 167 26.90 15.30 2.59
N TRP A 168 26.84 14.09 2.04
CA TRP A 168 26.93 12.85 2.81
C TRP A 168 28.40 12.52 3.08
N GLU A 169 28.82 12.69 4.33
CA GLU A 169 30.14 12.30 4.82
C GLU A 169 29.97 11.12 5.78
N GLY A 170 30.17 9.89 5.33
CA GLY A 170 30.08 8.73 6.23
C GLY A 170 29.85 7.39 5.55
N GLU A 171 29.50 6.40 6.34
CA GLU A 171 29.16 5.06 5.89
C GLU A 171 27.93 5.08 4.98
N THR A 172 27.86 4.16 4.03
CA THR A 172 26.69 4.04 3.15
C THR A 172 25.42 3.75 3.96
N ILE A 173 24.28 4.25 3.55
CA ILE A 173 23.00 4.07 4.25
C ILE A 173 22.71 2.58 4.50
N ASP A 174 23.12 1.70 3.57
CA ASP A 174 22.98 0.25 3.70
C ASP A 174 23.71 -0.34 4.92
N GLN A 175 24.73 0.34 5.43
CA GLN A 175 25.51 -0.09 6.61
C GLN A 175 24.92 0.37 7.95
N MET A 176 23.91 1.25 7.94
CA MET A 176 23.28 1.79 9.16
C MET A 176 22.27 0.84 9.79
N GLY A 177 22.00 -0.29 9.15
CA GLY A 177 21.02 -1.26 9.61
C GLY A 177 19.59 -0.97 9.14
N GLU A 178 18.63 -1.57 9.80
CA GLU A 178 17.23 -1.45 9.42
C GLU A 178 16.67 -0.08 9.83
N LEU A 179 15.91 0.54 8.90
CA LEU A 179 15.20 1.79 9.18
C LEU A 179 14.14 1.57 10.27
N ILE A 180 14.31 2.21 11.44
CA ILE A 180 13.37 2.12 12.56
C ILE A 180 12.18 3.03 12.32
N LYS A 181 12.43 4.29 11.98
CA LYS A 181 11.39 5.29 11.79
C LYS A 181 11.88 6.44 10.90
N MET A 182 10.95 6.96 10.10
CA MET A 182 11.15 8.19 9.35
C MET A 182 9.91 9.09 9.47
N GLY A 183 10.12 10.39 9.51
CA GLY A 183 9.01 11.34 9.57
C GLY A 183 9.43 12.78 9.27
N ALA A 184 8.46 13.54 8.76
CA ALA A 184 8.62 14.98 8.60
C ALA A 184 8.59 15.68 9.97
N VAL A 185 9.48 16.64 10.17
CA VAL A 185 9.55 17.49 11.37
C VAL A 185 9.75 18.94 10.97
N VAL A 186 9.28 19.84 11.82
CA VAL A 186 9.52 21.28 11.65
C VAL A 186 10.56 21.70 12.69
N THR A 187 11.65 22.27 12.22
CA THR A 187 12.72 22.79 13.09
C THR A 187 12.73 24.32 13.07
N GLY A 188 13.12 24.95 14.19
CA GLY A 188 13.18 26.42 14.36
C GLY A 188 11.91 27.05 14.90
N HIS A 189 11.97 28.34 15.16
CA HIS A 189 10.87 29.12 15.73
C HIS A 189 10.51 30.33 14.84
N GLY A 190 9.26 30.73 14.84
CA GLY A 190 8.76 31.90 14.09
C GLY A 190 9.02 31.83 12.60
N ALA A 191 9.65 32.86 12.04
CA ALA A 191 9.96 32.97 10.60
C ALA A 191 11.11 32.03 10.16
N ASN A 192 11.84 31.41 11.10
CA ASN A 192 12.96 30.49 10.81
C ASN A 192 12.51 29.01 10.80
N ARG A 193 11.24 28.74 10.65
CA ARG A 193 10.71 27.38 10.50
C ARG A 193 11.22 26.75 9.22
N LYS A 194 11.79 25.54 9.34
CA LYS A 194 12.26 24.74 8.22
C LYS A 194 11.70 23.33 8.32
N ASP A 195 11.13 22.85 7.21
CA ASP A 195 10.69 21.47 7.09
C ASP A 195 11.90 20.59 6.87
N LYS A 196 12.02 19.55 7.68
CA LYS A 196 13.08 18.55 7.62
C LYS A 196 12.50 17.15 7.75
N TYR A 197 13.31 16.15 7.41
CA TYR A 197 12.99 14.75 7.66
C TYR A 197 13.99 14.18 8.66
N LEU A 198 13.49 13.52 9.70
CA LEU A 198 14.27 12.69 10.59
C LEU A 198 14.20 11.25 10.14
N VAL A 199 15.36 10.60 10.04
CA VAL A 199 15.51 9.19 9.67
C VAL A 199 16.29 8.50 10.76
N LEU A 200 15.65 7.59 11.49
CA LEU A 200 16.21 6.88 12.63
C LEU A 200 16.62 5.46 12.25
N PHE A 201 17.89 5.16 12.44
CA PHE A 201 18.48 3.83 12.39
C PHE A 201 18.90 3.37 13.80
N PRO A 202 19.29 2.09 14.02
CA PRO A 202 19.66 1.59 15.35
C PRO A 202 20.73 2.41 16.07
N SER A 203 21.70 2.94 15.33
CA SER A 203 22.85 3.69 15.88
C SER A 203 22.95 5.11 15.34
N THR A 204 22.07 5.54 14.45
CA THR A 204 22.26 6.81 13.73
C THR A 204 20.93 7.54 13.54
N LEU A 205 20.94 8.83 13.82
CA LEU A 205 19.83 9.74 13.52
C LEU A 205 20.28 10.72 12.44
N LEU A 206 19.60 10.66 11.28
CA LEU A 206 19.85 11.59 10.19
C LEU A 206 18.80 12.70 10.20
N MET A 207 19.23 13.91 9.94
CA MET A 207 18.34 15.03 9.67
C MET A 207 18.58 15.50 8.23
N LEU A 208 17.56 15.37 7.40
CA LEU A 208 17.60 15.69 5.98
C LEU A 208 16.79 16.94 5.69
N SER A 209 17.29 17.81 4.84
CA SER A 209 16.54 18.91 4.24
C SER A 209 16.11 18.51 2.85
N ALA A 210 14.84 18.72 2.50
CA ALA A 210 14.36 18.54 1.12
C ALA A 210 14.48 19.85 0.35
N SER A 211 15.15 19.83 -0.78
CA SER A 211 15.11 20.95 -1.72
C SER A 211 14.43 20.51 -3.02
N HIS A 212 13.39 21.24 -3.44
CA HIS A 212 12.75 21.01 -4.73
C HIS A 212 13.52 21.75 -5.82
N ARG A 213 14.20 21.02 -6.70
CA ARG A 213 14.78 21.57 -7.92
C ARG A 213 14.19 20.87 -9.14
N LEU A 214 13.38 21.60 -9.88
CA LEU A 214 12.86 21.38 -11.26
C LEU A 214 12.24 20.02 -11.62
N SER A 215 12.56 18.90 -11.00
CA SER A 215 11.93 17.58 -11.25
C SER A 215 12.34 16.47 -10.27
N ALA A 216 13.17 16.78 -9.27
CA ALA A 216 13.58 15.79 -8.27
C ALA A 216 13.65 16.42 -6.88
N ILE A 217 13.29 15.65 -5.86
CA ILE A 217 13.54 15.99 -4.47
C ILE A 217 15.00 15.62 -4.20
N ILE A 218 15.81 16.60 -3.81
CA ILE A 218 17.20 16.38 -3.41
C ILE A 218 17.26 16.48 -1.90
N TYR A 219 17.73 15.42 -1.25
CA TYR A 219 17.97 15.40 0.17
C TYR A 219 19.39 15.87 0.47
N GLU A 220 19.54 16.75 1.44
CA GLU A 220 20.84 17.24 1.94
C GLU A 220 20.95 16.84 3.40
N ALA A 221 22.06 16.16 3.77
CA ALA A 221 22.35 15.82 5.16
C ALA A 221 22.65 17.11 5.93
N SER A 222 21.85 17.44 6.95
CA SER A 222 22.03 18.65 7.75
C SER A 222 22.63 18.38 9.13
N SER A 223 22.53 17.16 9.63
CA SER A 223 23.24 16.65 10.81
C SER A 223 23.15 15.13 10.91
N ILE A 224 24.21 14.52 11.44
CA ILE A 224 24.30 13.10 11.72
C ILE A 224 24.65 13.01 13.21
N THR A 225 23.83 12.31 13.99
CA THR A 225 24.11 12.03 15.41
C THR A 225 24.25 10.52 15.55
N ARG A 226 25.41 10.06 16.02
CA ARG A 226 25.73 8.66 16.31
C ARG A 226 25.56 8.35 17.79
#